data_eb758097292b8b6ce3a6c2d9cbeb33be
#
_entry.id   eb758097292b8b6ce3a6c2d9cbeb33be
#
_cell.length_a   1.000
_cell.length_b   1.000
_cell.length_c   1.000
_cell.angle_alpha   90.00
_cell.angle_beta   90.00
_cell.angle_gamma   90.00
#
_symmetry.space_group_name_H-M   'P 1'
#
loop_
_entity.id
_entity.type
_entity.pdbx_description
1 polymer ?
#
loop_
_entity_poly.entity_id
_entity_poly.type
_entity_poly.pdbx_seq_one_letter_code
_entity_poly.pdbx_strand_id
1 'polypeptide(L)'
;MKNSLPRFVSFQELGNYLKKEKEGSAMRNDGRKPDELRPISIQRNYLKYADGSVFIEAGTNRIVCSASIEDKVRPFLRNTGQGWITAEYAMIPRATTTRNVRDVVKGQVGGRTHEIQRLIGRALRAVTNLERFGERSILIDCDVIQADGGTRTLAITGSFIALVDALWNCIDRGTLNKGGLIKDYLAAVSVGIVNGQVLLDLNFEEDSSAQVDMNIVMTGSGKIVEIQGTAEKDPFPRETLNQLLDFAQKGIQEIILLERKT
;
A
#
# COMPACT_ATOMS: atom_id res chain seq x y z
N MET A 1 -53.80 2.08 6.06
CA MET A 1 -52.56 2.20 5.27
C MET A 1 -51.82 0.88 5.40
N LYS A 2 -51.73 0.09 4.32
CA LYS A 2 -51.09 -1.23 4.32
C LYS A 2 -49.59 -1.01 4.06
N ASN A 3 -48.73 -1.26 5.06
CA ASN A 3 -47.31 -1.36 4.89
C ASN A 3 -47.00 -2.61 4.05
N SER A 4 -46.60 -2.43 2.80
CA SER A 4 -46.03 -3.50 1.98
C SER A 4 -44.58 -3.71 2.38
N LEU A 5 -44.24 -4.89 2.89
CA LEU A 5 -42.90 -5.36 3.08
C LEU A 5 -42.12 -5.30 1.73
N PRO A 6 -40.83 -4.99 1.72
CA PRO A 6 -40.04 -5.00 0.49
C PRO A 6 -40.06 -6.40 -0.12
N ARG A 7 -40.32 -6.49 -1.44
CA ARG A 7 -40.30 -7.76 -2.20
C ARG A 7 -38.85 -8.29 -2.16
N PHE A 8 -38.68 -9.48 -1.64
CA PHE A 8 -37.41 -10.22 -1.83
C PHE A 8 -37.27 -10.53 -3.32
N VAL A 9 -36.21 -10.03 -3.92
CA VAL A 9 -35.84 -10.34 -5.31
C VAL A 9 -35.35 -11.78 -5.33
N SER A 10 -35.81 -12.60 -6.26
CA SER A 10 -35.33 -13.98 -6.37
C SER A 10 -33.87 -14.06 -6.84
N PHE A 11 -33.17 -15.14 -6.47
CA PHE A 11 -31.81 -15.39 -6.93
C PHE A 11 -31.64 -15.34 -8.45
N GLN A 12 -32.71 -15.68 -9.20
CA GLN A 12 -32.72 -15.63 -10.65
C GLN A 12 -32.84 -14.19 -11.20
N GLU A 13 -33.62 -13.35 -10.55
CA GLU A 13 -33.71 -11.91 -10.91
C GLU A 13 -32.42 -11.17 -10.59
N LEU A 14 -31.77 -11.52 -9.46
CA LEU A 14 -30.44 -10.99 -9.12
C LEU A 14 -29.39 -11.42 -10.15
N GLY A 15 -29.42 -12.68 -10.59
CA GLY A 15 -28.55 -13.21 -11.65
C GLY A 15 -28.76 -12.51 -13.00
N ASN A 16 -30.00 -12.13 -13.33
CA ASN A 16 -30.31 -11.39 -14.56
C ASN A 16 -29.94 -9.92 -14.48
N TYR A 17 -30.02 -9.31 -13.28
CA TYR A 17 -29.55 -7.95 -13.04
C TYR A 17 -28.03 -7.87 -13.23
N LEU A 18 -27.29 -8.82 -12.65
CA LEU A 18 -25.82 -8.93 -12.79
C LEU A 18 -25.37 -9.28 -14.22
N LYS A 19 -26.22 -9.94 -15.04
CA LYS A 19 -25.93 -10.19 -16.46
C LYS A 19 -26.12 -8.96 -17.34
N LYS A 20 -27.09 -8.09 -17.03
CA LYS A 20 -27.34 -6.86 -17.80
C LYS A 20 -26.26 -5.79 -17.61
N GLU A 21 -25.57 -5.77 -16.47
CA GLU A 21 -24.44 -4.85 -16.22
C GLU A 21 -23.15 -5.24 -16.93
N LYS A 22 -23.03 -6.47 -17.47
CA LYS A 22 -21.82 -6.95 -18.17
C LYS A 22 -21.63 -6.41 -19.60
N GLU A 23 -22.57 -5.67 -20.16
CA GLU A 23 -22.52 -5.21 -21.56
C GLU A 23 -22.13 -3.74 -21.75
N GLY A 24 -21.74 -3.04 -20.67
CA GLY A 24 -21.24 -1.67 -20.74
C GLY A 24 -19.97 -1.52 -19.94
N SER A 25 -18.83 -2.04 -20.43
CA SER A 25 -17.51 -1.69 -19.89
C SER A 25 -17.30 -0.18 -20.06
N ALA A 26 -17.74 0.61 -19.06
CA ALA A 26 -17.40 2.02 -19.00
C ALA A 26 -15.87 2.11 -18.90
N MET A 27 -15.26 2.71 -19.90
CA MET A 27 -13.81 2.95 -19.92
C MET A 27 -13.45 3.82 -18.71
N ARG A 28 -12.40 3.46 -17.98
CA ARG A 28 -11.90 4.26 -16.84
C ARG A 28 -11.55 5.67 -17.32
N ASN A 29 -11.65 6.68 -16.44
CA ASN A 29 -11.43 8.09 -16.82
C ASN A 29 -10.06 8.34 -17.42
N ASP A 30 -9.05 7.53 -17.05
CA ASP A 30 -7.69 7.60 -17.56
C ASP A 30 -7.39 6.62 -18.71
N GLY A 31 -8.40 5.90 -19.20
CA GLY A 31 -8.31 4.98 -20.34
C GLY A 31 -7.71 3.60 -20.02
N ARG A 32 -7.35 3.31 -18.75
CA ARG A 32 -6.83 1.99 -18.36
C ARG A 32 -7.91 0.90 -18.42
N LYS A 33 -7.45 -0.34 -18.59
CA LYS A 33 -8.29 -1.53 -18.39
C LYS A 33 -8.59 -1.71 -16.89
N PRO A 34 -9.66 -2.45 -16.54
CA PRO A 34 -10.01 -2.69 -15.13
C PRO A 34 -8.88 -3.30 -14.30
N ASP A 35 -8.07 -4.13 -14.88
CA ASP A 35 -6.98 -4.90 -14.26
C ASP A 35 -5.59 -4.34 -14.56
N GLU A 36 -5.48 -3.05 -14.90
CA GLU A 36 -4.24 -2.38 -15.31
C GLU A 36 -3.76 -1.38 -14.25
N LEU A 37 -2.46 -1.45 -13.93
CA LEU A 37 -1.78 -0.49 -13.05
C LEU A 37 -1.54 0.84 -13.76
N ARG A 38 -1.47 1.94 -13.00
CA ARG A 38 -0.86 3.19 -13.48
C ARG A 38 0.62 2.94 -13.81
N PRO A 39 1.21 3.68 -14.76
CA PRO A 39 2.66 3.64 -14.98
C PRO A 39 3.41 3.92 -13.69
N ILE A 40 4.37 3.05 -13.35
CA ILE A 40 5.19 3.18 -12.14
C ILE A 40 6.62 3.53 -12.55
N SER A 41 7.19 4.51 -11.87
CA SER A 41 8.59 4.94 -11.99
C SER A 41 9.27 4.87 -10.62
N ILE A 42 10.52 4.39 -10.59
CA ILE A 42 11.29 4.17 -9.37
C ILE A 42 12.68 4.76 -9.57
N GLN A 43 13.03 5.74 -8.74
CA GLN A 43 14.38 6.33 -8.71
C GLN A 43 15.03 6.06 -7.35
N ARG A 44 15.97 5.11 -7.31
CA ARG A 44 16.71 4.74 -6.10
C ARG A 44 17.80 5.76 -5.76
N ASN A 45 18.30 5.73 -4.52
CA ASN A 45 19.33 6.63 -4.00
C ASN A 45 18.98 8.11 -4.18
N TYR A 46 17.72 8.45 -3.96
CA TYR A 46 17.18 9.79 -4.21
C TYR A 46 17.71 10.83 -3.20
N LEU A 47 17.86 10.45 -1.93
CA LEU A 47 18.34 11.31 -0.84
C LEU A 47 19.80 10.97 -0.49
N LYS A 48 20.66 11.97 -0.50
CA LYS A 48 22.11 11.81 -0.27
C LYS A 48 22.48 11.24 1.10
N TYR A 49 21.70 11.56 2.14
CA TYR A 49 22.07 11.28 3.53
C TYR A 49 21.33 10.10 4.16
N ALA A 50 20.34 9.54 3.48
CA ALA A 50 19.65 8.34 3.93
C ALA A 50 20.52 7.09 3.68
N ASP A 51 20.38 6.06 4.51
CA ASP A 51 21.03 4.77 4.26
C ASP A 51 20.43 4.08 3.04
N GLY A 52 19.13 4.27 2.79
CA GLY A 52 18.45 3.89 1.57
C GLY A 52 17.32 4.89 1.26
N SER A 53 17.06 5.16 0.00
CA SER A 53 15.98 6.08 -0.37
C SER A 53 15.49 5.88 -1.79
N VAL A 54 14.21 6.18 -2.00
CA VAL A 54 13.56 6.08 -3.29
C VAL A 54 12.59 7.24 -3.49
N PHE A 55 12.54 7.74 -4.70
CA PHE A 55 11.41 8.50 -5.21
C PHE A 55 10.60 7.58 -6.10
N ILE A 56 9.34 7.35 -5.72
CA ILE A 56 8.43 6.45 -6.43
C ILE A 56 7.21 7.21 -6.92
N GLU A 57 6.85 6.96 -8.16
CA GLU A 57 5.67 7.54 -8.81
C GLU A 57 4.74 6.43 -9.31
N ALA A 58 3.44 6.64 -9.23
CA ALA A 58 2.42 5.81 -9.87
C ALA A 58 1.35 6.74 -10.46
N GLY A 59 1.33 6.88 -11.78
CA GLY A 59 0.56 7.93 -12.45
C GLY A 59 0.97 9.31 -11.96
N THR A 60 0.05 10.02 -11.30
CA THR A 60 0.33 11.34 -10.73
C THR A 60 0.72 11.32 -9.24
N ASN A 61 0.64 10.16 -8.57
CA ASN A 61 1.18 10.00 -7.22
C ASN A 61 2.69 10.18 -7.19
N ARG A 62 3.22 10.86 -6.18
CA ARG A 62 4.65 11.09 -5.95
C ARG A 62 4.98 10.95 -4.48
N ILE A 63 5.87 10.04 -4.14
CA ILE A 63 6.26 9.77 -2.75
C ILE A 63 7.77 9.64 -2.67
N VAL A 64 8.37 10.28 -1.67
CA VAL A 64 9.74 10.02 -1.24
C VAL A 64 9.68 9.08 -0.05
N CYS A 65 10.40 7.96 -0.12
CA CYS A 65 10.60 7.07 1.02
C CYS A 65 12.07 7.00 1.35
N SER A 66 12.40 7.05 2.65
CA SER A 66 13.77 6.88 3.13
C SER A 66 13.83 5.85 4.25
N ALA A 67 15.00 5.24 4.40
CA ALA A 67 15.33 4.34 5.48
C ALA A 67 16.62 4.80 6.14
N SER A 68 16.59 4.91 7.47
CA SER A 68 17.75 5.22 8.30
C SER A 68 17.98 4.12 9.33
N ILE A 69 19.22 3.69 9.52
CA ILE A 69 19.59 2.62 10.46
C ILE A 69 20.27 3.22 11.68
N GLU A 70 19.76 2.91 12.86
CA GLU A 70 20.33 3.33 14.14
C GLU A 70 20.78 2.12 14.96
N ASP A 71 22.00 2.20 15.55
CA ASP A 71 22.55 1.15 16.43
C ASP A 71 21.94 1.20 17.85
N LYS A 72 20.62 1.36 17.91
CA LYS A 72 19.84 1.31 19.15
C LYS A 72 18.45 0.76 18.90
N VAL A 73 17.89 0.08 19.89
CA VAL A 73 16.49 -0.37 19.89
C VAL A 73 15.67 0.37 20.94
N ARG A 74 14.36 0.30 20.79
CA ARG A 74 13.42 0.80 21.80
C ARG A 74 13.61 0.05 23.13
N PRO A 75 13.33 0.71 24.28
CA PRO A 75 13.58 0.12 25.62
C PRO A 75 13.02 -1.30 25.80
N PHE A 76 11.85 -1.61 25.25
CA PHE A 76 11.21 -2.93 25.37
C PHE A 76 11.89 -4.05 24.59
N LEU A 77 12.85 -3.72 23.69
CA LEU A 77 13.62 -4.70 22.90
C LEU A 77 15.07 -4.85 23.36
N ARG A 78 15.49 -4.12 24.39
CA ARG A 78 16.86 -4.25 24.91
C ARG A 78 17.11 -5.65 25.47
N ASN A 79 18.25 -6.21 25.14
CA ASN A 79 18.67 -7.57 25.53
C ASN A 79 17.79 -8.70 24.97
N THR A 80 17.03 -8.44 23.89
CA THR A 80 16.26 -9.48 23.19
C THR A 80 16.98 -10.03 21.97
N GLY A 81 18.04 -9.35 21.51
CA GLY A 81 18.75 -9.67 20.27
C GLY A 81 17.96 -9.32 19.01
N GLN A 82 16.78 -8.68 19.13
CA GLN A 82 15.90 -8.37 18.02
C GLN A 82 15.96 -6.89 17.62
N GLY A 83 15.97 -6.66 16.32
CA GLY A 83 15.80 -5.32 15.76
C GLY A 83 14.35 -4.89 15.64
N TRP A 84 14.14 -3.65 15.18
CA TRP A 84 12.82 -3.10 15.00
C TRP A 84 12.73 -2.23 13.75
N ILE A 85 11.54 -2.20 13.14
CA ILE A 85 11.22 -1.27 12.06
C ILE A 85 10.02 -0.43 12.51
N THR A 86 10.18 0.88 12.45
CA THR A 86 9.09 1.85 12.63
C THR A 86 8.96 2.70 11.39
N ALA A 87 7.77 3.26 11.16
CA ALA A 87 7.55 4.12 10.01
C ALA A 87 6.81 5.39 10.43
N GLU A 88 7.19 6.48 9.78
CA GLU A 88 6.45 7.73 9.76
C GLU A 88 5.87 7.95 8.36
N TYR A 89 4.74 8.64 8.30
CA TYR A 89 4.04 8.94 7.06
C TYR A 89 3.45 10.34 7.16
N ALA A 90 3.70 11.15 6.17
CA ALA A 90 3.18 12.51 6.11
C ALA A 90 2.80 12.89 4.68
N MET A 91 1.93 13.90 4.55
CA MET A 91 1.66 14.57 3.29
C MET A 91 2.08 16.02 3.38
N ILE A 92 2.75 16.54 2.35
CA ILE A 92 2.96 17.98 2.29
C ILE A 92 1.61 18.71 2.13
N PRO A 93 1.49 19.96 2.59
CA PRO A 93 0.21 20.68 2.61
C PRO A 93 -0.51 20.74 1.26
N ARG A 94 0.23 20.79 0.15
CA ARG A 94 -0.32 20.86 -1.22
C ARG A 94 -0.17 19.53 -1.99
N ALA A 95 -0.06 18.41 -1.28
CA ALA A 95 -0.11 17.10 -1.91
C ALA A 95 -1.47 16.81 -2.57
N THR A 96 -2.53 17.45 -2.12
CA THR A 96 -3.92 17.31 -2.61
C THR A 96 -4.43 18.60 -3.25
N THR A 97 -5.57 18.54 -3.94
CA THR A 97 -6.24 19.68 -4.58
C THR A 97 -6.57 20.81 -3.59
N THR A 98 -6.94 20.43 -2.35
CA THR A 98 -7.13 21.38 -1.25
C THR A 98 -5.91 21.33 -0.33
N ARG A 99 -5.52 22.50 0.22
CA ARG A 99 -4.39 22.59 1.14
C ARG A 99 -4.71 21.97 2.48
N ASN A 100 -3.94 20.97 2.89
CA ASN A 100 -4.01 20.35 4.21
C ASN A 100 -3.20 21.14 5.24
N VAL A 101 -3.67 21.15 6.49
CA VAL A 101 -2.92 21.68 7.62
C VAL A 101 -1.91 20.62 8.08
N ARG A 102 -0.66 21.00 8.34
CA ARG A 102 0.36 20.06 8.87
C ARG A 102 -0.07 19.55 10.26
N ASP A 103 0.17 18.27 10.53
CA ASP A 103 -0.19 17.64 11.80
C ASP A 103 0.48 18.33 13.00
N VAL A 104 1.72 18.79 12.85
CA VAL A 104 2.42 19.60 13.87
C VAL A 104 1.64 20.86 14.27
N VAL A 105 0.98 21.52 13.31
CA VAL A 105 0.16 22.72 13.58
C VAL A 105 -1.14 22.35 14.28
N LYS A 106 -1.66 21.14 14.07
CA LYS A 106 -2.85 20.62 14.76
C LYS A 106 -2.55 20.16 16.18
N GLY A 107 -1.27 20.06 16.58
CA GLY A 107 -0.83 19.60 17.91
C GLY A 107 -0.94 18.08 18.12
N GLN A 108 -1.42 17.33 17.13
CA GLN A 108 -1.52 15.87 17.19
C GLN A 108 -1.53 15.25 15.80
N VAL A 109 -0.99 14.06 15.70
CA VAL A 109 -1.03 13.23 14.48
C VAL A 109 -2.44 12.65 14.33
N GLY A 110 -3.02 12.73 13.14
CA GLY A 110 -4.34 12.21 12.87
C GLY A 110 -4.42 10.68 12.94
N GLY A 111 -5.59 10.12 13.28
CA GLY A 111 -5.80 8.67 13.37
C GLY A 111 -5.44 7.93 12.08
N ARG A 112 -5.79 8.49 10.91
CA ARG A 112 -5.41 7.94 9.59
C ARG A 112 -3.89 7.88 9.41
N THR A 113 -3.16 8.92 9.79
CA THR A 113 -1.70 8.94 9.71
C THR A 113 -1.09 7.85 10.58
N HIS A 114 -1.54 7.71 11.83
CA HIS A 114 -1.09 6.63 12.71
C HIS A 114 -1.42 5.23 12.19
N GLU A 115 -2.59 5.05 11.60
CA GLU A 115 -2.98 3.78 10.97
C GLU A 115 -2.00 3.40 9.86
N ILE A 116 -1.70 4.35 8.94
CA ILE A 116 -0.78 4.12 7.81
C ILE A 116 0.65 3.84 8.30
N GLN A 117 1.15 4.58 9.29
CA GLN A 117 2.45 4.33 9.92
C GLN A 117 2.55 2.89 10.46
N ARG A 118 1.51 2.44 11.16
CA ARG A 118 1.45 1.08 11.70
C ARG A 118 1.37 0.03 10.61
N LEU A 119 0.63 0.28 9.54
CA LEU A 119 0.49 -0.58 8.38
C LEU A 119 1.85 -0.78 7.68
N ILE A 120 2.57 0.30 7.34
CA ILE A 120 3.89 0.24 6.73
C ILE A 120 4.85 -0.56 7.62
N GLY A 121 4.93 -0.21 8.91
CA GLY A 121 5.81 -0.91 9.84
C GLY A 121 5.51 -2.41 9.95
N ARG A 122 4.22 -2.82 10.01
CA ARG A 122 3.84 -4.25 10.05
C ARG A 122 4.21 -4.97 8.75
N ALA A 123 3.92 -4.36 7.61
CA ALA A 123 4.21 -4.92 6.31
C ALA A 123 5.71 -5.23 6.14
N LEU A 124 6.56 -4.27 6.47
CA LEU A 124 8.02 -4.43 6.38
C LEU A 124 8.55 -5.48 7.37
N ARG A 125 8.06 -5.49 8.61
CA ARG A 125 8.46 -6.52 9.61
C ARG A 125 8.09 -7.93 9.18
N ALA A 126 7.00 -8.13 8.46
CA ALA A 126 6.58 -9.45 7.99
C ALA A 126 7.62 -10.11 7.08
N VAL A 127 8.32 -9.30 6.27
CA VAL A 127 9.32 -9.79 5.29
C VAL A 127 10.77 -9.60 5.73
N THR A 128 11.02 -9.03 6.93
CA THR A 128 12.36 -8.82 7.46
C THR A 128 12.69 -9.82 8.57
N ASN A 129 13.92 -10.33 8.59
CA ASN A 129 14.42 -11.16 9.68
C ASN A 129 15.03 -10.25 10.76
N LEU A 130 14.21 -9.85 11.73
CA LEU A 130 14.61 -8.90 12.76
C LEU A 130 15.64 -9.47 13.76
N GLU A 131 15.69 -10.79 13.93
CA GLU A 131 16.70 -11.45 14.77
C GLU A 131 18.09 -11.35 14.13
N ARG A 132 18.19 -11.57 12.81
CA ARG A 132 19.45 -11.44 12.07
C ARG A 132 19.92 -9.99 11.94
N PHE A 133 19.00 -9.05 12.07
CA PHE A 133 19.32 -7.62 12.06
C PHE A 133 20.00 -7.19 13.37
N GLY A 134 19.72 -7.88 14.49
CA GLY A 134 20.24 -7.55 15.81
C GLY A 134 19.57 -6.32 16.41
N GLU A 135 20.07 -5.85 17.57
CA GLU A 135 19.47 -4.75 18.34
C GLU A 135 19.69 -3.36 17.66
N ARG A 136 19.11 -3.19 16.49
CA ARG A 136 19.11 -1.96 15.70
C ARG A 136 17.68 -1.55 15.35
N SER A 137 17.48 -0.26 15.13
CA SER A 137 16.22 0.24 14.59
C SER A 137 16.37 0.69 13.15
N ILE A 138 15.36 0.41 12.34
CA ILE A 138 15.20 1.00 11.02
C ILE A 138 14.05 1.98 11.12
N LEU A 139 14.33 3.23 10.80
CA LEU A 139 13.37 4.32 10.72
C LEU A 139 13.02 4.53 9.24
N ILE A 140 11.77 4.38 8.93
CA ILE A 140 11.23 4.61 7.59
C ILE A 140 10.46 5.91 7.61
N ASP A 141 10.76 6.80 6.67
CA ASP A 141 10.04 8.05 6.49
C ASP A 141 9.40 8.08 5.11
N CYS A 142 8.10 8.37 5.04
CA CYS A 142 7.33 8.44 3.81
C CYS A 142 6.69 9.83 3.69
N ASP A 143 7.15 10.62 2.74
CA ASP A 143 6.62 11.95 2.45
C ASP A 143 5.88 11.95 1.11
N VAL A 144 4.56 12.13 1.17
CA VAL A 144 3.73 12.26 -0.02
C VAL A 144 3.82 13.67 -0.56
N ILE A 145 4.40 13.79 -1.75
CA ILE A 145 4.58 15.05 -2.47
C ILE A 145 3.33 15.39 -3.28
N GLN A 146 2.71 14.38 -3.90
CA GLN A 146 1.46 14.49 -4.64
C GLN A 146 0.63 13.22 -4.45
N ALA A 147 -0.67 13.38 -4.21
CA ALA A 147 -1.61 12.30 -3.92
C ALA A 147 -2.73 12.23 -4.96
N ASP A 148 -2.98 11.01 -5.45
CA ASP A 148 -4.04 10.69 -6.41
C ASP A 148 -4.54 9.24 -6.20
N GLY A 149 -5.09 8.94 -5.02
CA GLY A 149 -5.52 7.59 -4.63
C GLY A 149 -4.35 6.61 -4.44
N GLY A 150 -4.48 5.62 -3.55
CA GLY A 150 -3.47 4.57 -3.35
C GLY A 150 -2.14 5.00 -2.73
N THR A 151 -2.06 6.17 -2.05
CA THR A 151 -0.79 6.65 -1.48
C THR A 151 -0.22 5.73 -0.41
N ARG A 152 -1.08 5.06 0.39
CA ARG A 152 -0.63 4.12 1.44
C ARG A 152 0.02 2.86 0.86
N THR A 153 -0.51 2.33 -0.23
CA THR A 153 0.03 1.15 -0.91
C THR A 153 1.34 1.47 -1.61
N LEU A 154 1.41 2.62 -2.29
CA LEU A 154 2.64 3.09 -2.92
C LEU A 154 3.74 3.39 -1.89
N ALA A 155 3.39 3.94 -0.70
CA ALA A 155 4.32 4.15 0.40
C ALA A 155 4.89 2.83 0.95
N ILE A 156 4.10 1.74 1.03
CA ILE A 156 4.59 0.42 1.44
C ILE A 156 5.62 -0.10 0.44
N THR A 157 5.31 -0.05 -0.85
CA THR A 157 6.21 -0.49 -1.93
C THR A 157 7.50 0.33 -1.94
N GLY A 158 7.41 1.66 -1.91
CA GLY A 158 8.58 2.55 -1.84
C GLY A 158 9.42 2.32 -0.58
N SER A 159 8.78 2.13 0.57
CA SER A 159 9.45 1.82 1.83
C SER A 159 10.21 0.50 1.79
N PHE A 160 9.65 -0.52 1.13
CA PHE A 160 10.34 -1.79 0.96
C PHE A 160 11.63 -1.63 0.12
N ILE A 161 11.57 -0.89 -0.97
CA ILE A 161 12.76 -0.62 -1.81
C ILE A 161 13.80 0.16 -1.01
N ALA A 162 13.41 1.23 -0.30
CA ALA A 162 14.32 2.02 0.54
C ALA A 162 14.96 1.17 1.66
N LEU A 163 14.18 0.27 2.28
CA LEU A 163 14.67 -0.69 3.28
C LEU A 163 15.73 -1.61 2.69
N VAL A 164 15.49 -2.20 1.52
CA VAL A 164 16.42 -3.10 0.84
C VAL A 164 17.72 -2.36 0.52
N ASP A 165 17.64 -1.13 0.01
CA ASP A 165 18.82 -0.31 -0.27
C ASP A 165 19.63 -0.01 0.98
N ALA A 166 18.97 0.36 2.09
CA ALA A 166 19.65 0.64 3.36
C ALA A 166 20.39 -0.60 3.89
N LEU A 167 19.76 -1.77 3.81
CA LEU A 167 20.40 -3.02 4.23
C LEU A 167 21.60 -3.39 3.36
N TRP A 168 21.49 -3.25 2.04
CA TRP A 168 22.62 -3.48 1.13
C TRP A 168 23.78 -2.52 1.39
N ASN A 169 23.50 -1.22 1.56
CA ASN A 169 24.54 -0.22 1.88
C ASN A 169 25.25 -0.54 3.21
N CYS A 170 24.55 -1.04 4.21
CA CYS A 170 25.17 -1.48 5.46
C CYS A 170 26.01 -2.76 5.30
N ILE A 171 25.57 -3.69 4.47
CA ILE A 171 26.35 -4.89 4.13
C ILE A 171 27.64 -4.50 3.41
N ASP A 172 27.57 -3.61 2.43
CA ASP A 172 28.73 -3.16 1.65
C ASP A 172 29.75 -2.38 2.50
N ARG A 173 29.26 -1.63 3.51
CA ARG A 173 30.11 -0.97 4.53
C ARG A 173 30.67 -1.95 5.57
N GLY A 174 30.28 -3.23 5.55
CA GLY A 174 30.71 -4.24 6.53
C GLY A 174 30.08 -4.12 7.92
N THR A 175 29.01 -3.31 8.07
CA THR A 175 28.29 -3.12 9.35
C THR A 175 27.20 -4.16 9.60
N LEU A 176 26.79 -4.89 8.57
CA LEU A 176 25.85 -6.01 8.63
C LEU A 176 26.40 -7.22 7.88
N ASN A 177 26.10 -8.42 8.40
CA ASN A 177 26.45 -9.67 7.73
C ASN A 177 25.53 -9.96 6.55
N LYS A 178 26.09 -10.49 5.46
CA LYS A 178 25.33 -10.96 4.30
C LYS A 178 24.43 -12.14 4.69
N GLY A 179 23.20 -12.08 4.22
CA GLY A 179 22.31 -13.25 4.10
C GLY A 179 21.10 -13.27 5.03
N GLY A 180 19.95 -13.47 4.42
CA GLY A 180 18.69 -13.76 5.10
C GLY A 180 18.11 -12.62 5.93
N LEU A 181 18.45 -11.35 5.65
CA LEU A 181 17.83 -10.19 6.28
C LEU A 181 16.43 -9.95 5.72
N ILE A 182 16.25 -10.11 4.43
CA ILE A 182 14.95 -10.08 3.75
C ILE A 182 14.51 -11.50 3.44
N LYS A 183 13.27 -11.84 3.82
CA LYS A 183 12.64 -13.16 3.63
C LYS A 183 11.96 -13.29 2.29
N ASP A 184 11.38 -12.20 1.78
CA ASP A 184 10.62 -12.16 0.54
C ASP A 184 10.48 -10.72 0.03
N TYR A 185 10.10 -10.54 -1.22
CA TYR A 185 9.65 -9.26 -1.77
C TYR A 185 8.34 -8.83 -1.14
N LEU A 186 8.02 -7.53 -1.22
CA LEU A 186 6.79 -6.98 -0.65
C LEU A 186 6.27 -5.85 -1.52
N ALA A 187 5.02 -5.96 -1.94
CA ALA A 187 4.32 -4.86 -2.60
C ALA A 187 2.87 -4.74 -2.13
N ALA A 188 2.25 -3.62 -2.44
CA ALA A 188 0.87 -3.35 -2.09
C ALA A 188 0.14 -2.62 -3.23
N VAL A 189 -1.15 -2.90 -3.37
CA VAL A 189 -2.04 -2.21 -4.32
C VAL A 189 -3.39 -1.90 -3.69
N SER A 190 -4.09 -0.90 -4.23
CA SER A 190 -5.52 -0.71 -3.99
C SER A 190 -6.33 -1.48 -5.02
N VAL A 191 -7.47 -2.02 -4.60
CA VAL A 191 -8.50 -2.61 -5.46
C VAL A 191 -9.86 -2.16 -4.95
N GLY A 192 -10.84 -2.08 -5.81
CA GLY A 192 -12.18 -1.68 -5.36
C GLY A 192 -13.27 -2.01 -6.35
N ILE A 193 -14.51 -1.64 -6.00
CA ILE A 193 -15.67 -1.75 -6.87
C ILE A 193 -16.15 -0.34 -7.17
N VAL A 194 -16.13 0.02 -8.43
CA VAL A 194 -16.61 1.31 -8.94
C VAL A 194 -17.65 1.06 -10.02
N ASN A 195 -18.87 1.58 -9.85
CA ASN A 195 -20.00 1.34 -10.75
C ASN A 195 -20.24 -0.16 -11.05
N GLY A 196 -20.13 -1.01 -10.01
CA GLY A 196 -20.34 -2.46 -10.14
C GLY A 196 -19.15 -3.23 -10.78
N GLN A 197 -18.07 -2.55 -11.16
CA GLN A 197 -16.90 -3.17 -11.78
C GLN A 197 -15.73 -3.24 -10.80
N VAL A 198 -15.06 -4.41 -10.75
CA VAL A 198 -13.79 -4.57 -10.00
C VAL A 198 -12.68 -3.86 -10.75
N LEU A 199 -11.94 -2.99 -10.05
CA LEU A 199 -10.82 -2.22 -10.58
C LEU A 199 -9.57 -2.43 -9.74
N LEU A 200 -8.43 -2.48 -10.42
CA LEU A 200 -7.08 -2.48 -9.85
C LEU A 200 -6.52 -1.07 -9.84
N ASP A 201 -5.81 -0.70 -8.75
CA ASP A 201 -5.07 0.56 -8.61
C ASP A 201 -5.95 1.78 -8.85
N LEU A 202 -6.84 2.06 -7.89
CA LEU A 202 -7.80 3.15 -7.94
C LEU A 202 -7.08 4.50 -7.92
N ASN A 203 -7.43 5.41 -8.83
CA ASN A 203 -7.09 6.82 -8.72
C ASN A 203 -8.03 7.52 -7.72
N PHE A 204 -7.82 8.80 -7.45
CA PHE A 204 -8.59 9.54 -6.44
C PHE A 204 -10.09 9.63 -6.75
N GLU A 205 -10.46 9.80 -8.02
CA GLU A 205 -11.88 9.89 -8.43
C GLU A 205 -12.59 8.55 -8.24
N GLU A 206 -11.92 7.46 -8.58
CA GLU A 206 -12.41 6.09 -8.42
C GLU A 206 -12.52 5.72 -6.93
N ASP A 207 -11.46 5.99 -6.13
CA ASP A 207 -11.40 5.76 -4.70
C ASP A 207 -12.54 6.50 -3.96
N SER A 208 -12.73 7.79 -4.27
CA SER A 208 -13.75 8.62 -3.62
C SER A 208 -15.20 8.24 -3.98
N SER A 209 -15.43 7.55 -5.09
CA SER A 209 -16.75 7.09 -5.55
C SER A 209 -16.98 5.59 -5.37
N ALA A 210 -15.99 4.88 -4.89
CA ALA A 210 -16.00 3.43 -4.75
C ALA A 210 -17.16 2.93 -3.87
N GLN A 211 -17.74 1.80 -4.26
CA GLN A 211 -18.69 1.03 -3.46
C GLN A 211 -17.95 0.16 -2.44
N VAL A 212 -16.76 -0.30 -2.81
CA VAL A 212 -15.81 -1.03 -1.97
C VAL A 212 -14.42 -0.49 -2.26
N ASP A 213 -13.68 -0.11 -1.22
CA ASP A 213 -12.25 0.22 -1.27
C ASP A 213 -11.46 -0.77 -0.43
N MET A 214 -10.41 -1.34 -1.02
CA MET A 214 -9.53 -2.29 -0.34
C MET A 214 -8.07 -2.03 -0.66
N ASN A 215 -7.22 -2.20 0.36
CA ASN A 215 -5.78 -2.15 0.23
C ASN A 215 -5.20 -3.53 0.59
N ILE A 216 -4.46 -4.12 -0.32
CA ILE A 216 -3.92 -5.46 -0.21
C ILE A 216 -2.40 -5.40 -0.20
N VAL A 217 -1.79 -6.07 0.77
CA VAL A 217 -0.34 -6.22 0.89
C VAL A 217 0.01 -7.70 0.77
N MET A 218 0.88 -8.05 -0.19
CA MET A 218 1.33 -9.43 -0.38
C MET A 218 2.85 -9.51 -0.54
N THR A 219 3.36 -10.71 -0.28
CA THR A 219 4.75 -11.07 -0.55
C THR A 219 4.95 -11.53 -1.99
N GLY A 220 6.20 -11.58 -2.44
CA GLY A 220 6.58 -12.11 -3.75
C GLY A 220 6.22 -13.58 -3.97
N SER A 221 6.11 -14.36 -2.91
CA SER A 221 5.62 -15.74 -2.94
C SER A 221 4.08 -15.85 -2.94
N GLY A 222 3.36 -14.72 -3.01
CA GLY A 222 1.89 -14.67 -3.07
C GLY A 222 1.20 -14.84 -1.72
N LYS A 223 1.92 -14.71 -0.58
CA LYS A 223 1.31 -14.76 0.74
C LYS A 223 0.73 -13.39 1.12
N ILE A 224 -0.46 -13.41 1.69
CA ILE A 224 -1.13 -12.21 2.18
C ILE A 224 -0.47 -11.75 3.48
N VAL A 225 -0.09 -10.48 3.53
CA VAL A 225 0.44 -9.82 4.74
C VAL A 225 -0.66 -9.05 5.44
N GLU A 226 -1.47 -8.29 4.68
CA GLU A 226 -2.58 -7.52 5.23
C GLU A 226 -3.67 -7.31 4.19
N ILE A 227 -4.91 -7.33 4.64
CA ILE A 227 -6.11 -6.95 3.89
C ILE A 227 -6.83 -5.88 4.72
N GLN A 228 -7.01 -4.70 4.15
CA GLN A 228 -7.87 -3.66 4.69
C GLN A 228 -8.95 -3.38 3.66
N GLY A 229 -10.21 -3.41 4.04
CA GLY A 229 -11.29 -3.15 3.10
C GLY A 229 -12.58 -2.77 3.79
N THR A 230 -13.34 -1.91 3.14
CA THR A 230 -14.63 -1.41 3.60
C THR A 230 -15.63 -1.43 2.46
N ALA A 231 -16.83 -1.91 2.75
CA ALA A 231 -18.00 -1.67 1.91
C ALA A 231 -18.58 -0.30 2.30
N GLU A 232 -18.39 0.70 1.44
CA GLU A 232 -18.80 2.09 1.72
C GLU A 232 -20.32 2.28 1.59
N LYS A 233 -21.00 1.39 0.85
CA LYS A 233 -22.44 1.46 0.61
C LYS A 233 -23.13 0.17 1.04
N ASP A 234 -23.09 -0.84 0.19
CA ASP A 234 -23.77 -2.11 0.39
C ASP A 234 -22.77 -3.24 0.60
N PRO A 235 -23.09 -4.25 1.45
CA PRO A 235 -22.25 -5.42 1.59
C PRO A 235 -22.10 -6.15 0.25
N PHE A 236 -20.93 -6.75 0.02
CA PHE A 236 -20.64 -7.47 -1.22
C PHE A 236 -20.39 -8.97 -0.95
N PRO A 237 -20.67 -9.85 -1.94
CA PRO A 237 -20.55 -11.28 -1.78
C PRO A 237 -19.08 -11.73 -1.73
N ARG A 238 -18.85 -12.91 -1.15
CA ARG A 238 -17.51 -13.51 -1.01
C ARG A 238 -16.83 -13.74 -2.36
N GLU A 239 -17.58 -14.06 -3.38
CA GLU A 239 -17.07 -14.28 -4.74
C GLU A 239 -16.40 -13.02 -5.30
N THR A 240 -16.96 -11.86 -4.98
CA THR A 240 -16.37 -10.56 -5.35
C THR A 240 -15.07 -10.29 -4.58
N LEU A 241 -14.96 -10.71 -3.31
CA LEU A 241 -13.70 -10.63 -2.57
C LEU A 241 -12.60 -11.43 -3.28
N ASN A 242 -12.91 -12.64 -3.76
CA ASN A 242 -11.94 -13.44 -4.50
C ASN A 242 -11.46 -12.73 -5.78
N GLN A 243 -12.37 -12.10 -6.53
CA GLN A 243 -12.00 -11.30 -7.72
C GLN A 243 -11.10 -10.11 -7.37
N LEU A 244 -11.39 -9.40 -6.27
CA LEU A 244 -10.55 -8.31 -5.77
C LEU A 244 -9.15 -8.81 -5.40
N LEU A 245 -9.05 -9.98 -4.76
CA LEU A 245 -7.77 -10.61 -4.43
C LEU A 245 -7.00 -11.06 -5.67
N ASP A 246 -7.67 -11.60 -6.69
CA ASP A 246 -7.04 -12.01 -7.96
C ASP A 246 -6.45 -10.78 -8.69
N PHE A 247 -7.19 -9.65 -8.74
CA PHE A 247 -6.70 -8.39 -9.31
C PHE A 247 -5.51 -7.84 -8.52
N ALA A 248 -5.60 -7.87 -7.19
CA ALA A 248 -4.50 -7.44 -6.31
C ALA A 248 -3.25 -8.30 -6.52
N GLN A 249 -3.40 -9.62 -6.58
CA GLN A 249 -2.28 -10.54 -6.82
C GLN A 249 -1.59 -10.25 -8.15
N LYS A 250 -2.36 -10.04 -9.24
CA LYS A 250 -1.83 -9.66 -10.54
C LYS A 250 -1.00 -8.38 -10.44
N GLY A 251 -1.58 -7.30 -9.90
CA GLY A 251 -0.89 -6.01 -9.80
C GLY A 251 0.37 -6.07 -8.93
N ILE A 252 0.31 -6.78 -7.80
CA ILE A 252 1.46 -6.97 -6.91
C ILE A 252 2.58 -7.74 -7.62
N GLN A 253 2.27 -8.77 -8.39
CA GLN A 253 3.28 -9.50 -9.18
C GLN A 253 3.94 -8.61 -10.23
N GLU A 254 3.19 -7.75 -10.91
CA GLU A 254 3.74 -6.78 -11.86
C GLU A 254 4.70 -5.78 -11.16
N ILE A 255 4.32 -5.27 -9.99
CA ILE A 255 5.17 -4.36 -9.18
C ILE A 255 6.46 -5.08 -8.75
N ILE A 256 6.38 -6.31 -8.24
CA ILE A 256 7.55 -7.09 -7.82
C ILE A 256 8.49 -7.38 -9.00
N LEU A 257 7.97 -7.57 -10.20
CA LEU A 257 8.79 -7.69 -11.40
C LEU A 257 9.54 -6.39 -11.72
N LEU A 258 8.96 -5.23 -11.42
CA LEU A 258 9.65 -3.94 -11.52
C LEU A 258 10.73 -3.81 -10.44
N GLU A 259 10.43 -4.12 -9.19
CA GLU A 259 11.41 -4.11 -8.08
C GLU A 259 12.64 -4.95 -8.36
N ARG A 260 12.47 -6.11 -9.01
CA ARG A 260 13.58 -7.00 -9.38
C ARG A 260 14.48 -6.46 -10.48
N LYS A 261 13.96 -5.54 -11.31
CA LYS A 261 14.71 -4.96 -12.44
C LYS A 261 15.42 -3.67 -12.06
N THR A 262 15.01 -3.07 -10.97
CA THR A 262 15.55 -1.82 -10.45
C THR A 262 16.66 -2.08 -9.45
#